data_04bba47fdce182ca51c2843665dbef33
#
_entry.id   04bba47fdce182ca51c2843665dbef33
#
_cell.length_a   1.000
_cell.length_b   1.000
_cell.length_c   1.000
_cell.angle_alpha   90.00
_cell.angle_beta   90.00
_cell.angle_gamma   90.00
#
_symmetry.space_group_name_H-M   'P 1'
#
loop_
_entity.id
_entity.type
_entity.pdbx_description
1 polymer ?
#
loop_
_entity_poly.entity_id
_entity_poly.type
_entity_poly.pdbx_seq_one_letter_code
_entity_poly.pdbx_strand_id
1 'polypeptide(L)'
;MIEKEVQELLSFIDGNPTAYHTTASVRNILLKEGFSELLESRRWQLEPGGSYFVCRNGSSILAFRMGEQLENYSFNVAAAHTDSPCFRIKENAEIHMGRKYTKLNTEGYGGMICSTWMDRPLSVAGRVLIKENNAITSRLLTLDRDLLMIPSVAIHMNREVNDKASYNKQVDMLPLLGGAAEEGVLKKLVAAELQVAEDQILGSDLFRSINVAAFFDNEEVGSGTKQGAASTFLYDVLHRIAQNVCPGDEDFHRAVASSFMFSADNAHAVHPNHPEYTDVNNCTYMNEGVVVKVHAGQKYTSDGMSMAVAKELAARAGVPLQYFANRSDKVGGSTLGNLAMAQVSMNCVDIGLSQLAMHSCYETAGARDIVSLIRLMEEFYASHFEETASGTLTICK
;
A
#
# COMPACT_ATOMS: atom_id res chain seq x y z
N MET A 1 -18.97 17.05 11.99
CA MET A 1 -19.39 15.93 11.13
C MET A 1 -18.14 15.44 10.41
N ILE A 2 -17.95 14.14 10.34
CA ILE A 2 -16.90 13.55 9.50
C ILE A 2 -17.31 13.80 8.04
N GLU A 3 -16.41 14.34 7.21
CA GLU A 3 -16.67 14.57 5.79
C GLU A 3 -16.98 13.25 5.08
N LYS A 4 -17.74 13.27 4.01
CA LYS A 4 -18.19 12.07 3.28
C LYS A 4 -17.00 11.24 2.81
N GLU A 5 -15.99 11.88 2.26
CA GLU A 5 -14.76 11.28 1.74
C GLU A 5 -13.98 10.52 2.83
N VAL A 6 -13.94 11.09 4.05
CA VAL A 6 -13.32 10.45 5.21
C VAL A 6 -14.08 9.20 5.62
N GLN A 7 -15.42 9.26 5.64
CA GLN A 7 -16.26 8.11 5.97
C GLN A 7 -16.13 6.99 4.92
N GLU A 8 -16.05 7.34 3.65
CA GLU A 8 -15.84 6.38 2.57
C GLU A 8 -14.46 5.71 2.69
N LEU A 9 -13.41 6.47 3.00
CA LEU A 9 -12.07 5.93 3.24
C LEU A 9 -12.05 4.99 4.45
N LEU A 10 -12.62 5.38 5.59
CA LEU A 10 -12.68 4.53 6.78
C LEU A 10 -13.43 3.22 6.51
N SER A 11 -14.56 3.29 5.78
CA SER A 11 -15.31 2.10 5.38
C SER A 11 -14.53 1.21 4.42
N PHE A 12 -13.75 1.81 3.51
CA PHE A 12 -12.85 1.08 2.62
C PHE A 12 -11.74 0.38 3.39
N ILE A 13 -11.09 1.06 4.32
CA ILE A 13 -10.04 0.50 5.18
C ILE A 13 -10.58 -0.68 6.00
N ASP A 14 -11.71 -0.49 6.67
CA ASP A 14 -12.34 -1.51 7.54
C ASP A 14 -12.72 -2.78 6.76
N GLY A 15 -13.19 -2.61 5.52
CA GLY A 15 -13.56 -3.73 4.63
C GLY A 15 -12.38 -4.45 3.96
N ASN A 16 -11.14 -3.96 4.10
CA ASN A 16 -10.00 -4.44 3.32
C ASN A 16 -8.77 -4.79 4.17
N PRO A 17 -8.83 -5.86 4.95
CA PRO A 17 -7.80 -6.21 5.93
C PRO A 17 -6.48 -6.73 5.33
N THR A 18 -6.37 -6.93 4.02
CA THR A 18 -5.12 -7.39 3.38
C THR A 18 -4.97 -6.83 1.96
N ALA A 19 -3.75 -6.86 1.40
CA ALA A 19 -3.46 -6.49 0.01
C ALA A 19 -4.39 -7.18 -1.01
N TYR A 20 -4.76 -8.43 -0.75
CA TYR A 20 -5.69 -9.18 -1.60
C TYR A 20 -7.12 -8.63 -1.56
N HIS A 21 -7.62 -8.24 -0.37
CA HIS A 21 -8.93 -7.61 -0.22
C HIS A 21 -8.95 -6.23 -0.85
N THR A 22 -7.90 -5.43 -0.62
CA THR A 22 -7.73 -4.10 -1.23
C THR A 22 -7.80 -4.20 -2.75
N THR A 23 -7.01 -5.08 -3.35
CA THR A 23 -7.00 -5.28 -4.80
C THR A 23 -8.36 -5.74 -5.32
N ALA A 24 -9.02 -6.66 -4.63
CA ALA A 24 -10.37 -7.12 -5.01
C ALA A 24 -11.42 -6.01 -4.92
N SER A 25 -11.37 -5.18 -3.87
CA SER A 25 -12.29 -4.05 -3.71
C SER A 25 -12.06 -2.98 -4.77
N VAL A 26 -10.81 -2.61 -5.05
CA VAL A 26 -10.47 -1.67 -6.14
C VAL A 26 -10.92 -2.24 -7.48
N ARG A 27 -10.66 -3.52 -7.76
CA ARG A 27 -11.15 -4.22 -8.96
C ARG A 27 -12.67 -4.11 -9.11
N ASN A 28 -13.42 -4.33 -8.03
CA ASN A 28 -14.89 -4.26 -8.04
C ASN A 28 -15.38 -2.82 -8.26
N ILE A 29 -14.72 -1.83 -7.70
CA ILE A 29 -15.01 -0.40 -7.95
C ILE A 29 -14.77 -0.10 -9.43
N LEU A 30 -13.63 -0.47 -9.99
CA LEU A 30 -13.30 -0.23 -11.39
C LEU A 30 -14.30 -0.89 -12.35
N LEU A 31 -14.72 -2.13 -12.08
CA LEU A 31 -15.75 -2.80 -12.87
C LEU A 31 -17.11 -2.06 -12.83
N LYS A 32 -17.52 -1.55 -11.66
CA LYS A 32 -18.74 -0.75 -11.53
C LYS A 32 -18.65 0.58 -12.28
N GLU A 33 -17.46 1.16 -12.33
CA GLU A 33 -17.17 2.40 -13.09
C GLU A 33 -16.94 2.14 -14.59
N GLY A 34 -17.18 0.94 -15.08
CA GLY A 34 -17.12 0.59 -16.49
C GLY A 34 -15.71 0.27 -17.02
N PHE A 35 -14.72 0.07 -16.16
CA PHE A 35 -13.40 -0.38 -16.59
C PHE A 35 -13.43 -1.85 -17.01
N SER A 36 -12.65 -2.18 -18.03
CA SER A 36 -12.45 -3.55 -18.52
C SER A 36 -11.18 -4.18 -17.98
N GLU A 37 -11.29 -5.40 -17.44
CA GLU A 37 -10.13 -6.15 -16.97
C GLU A 37 -9.33 -6.74 -18.13
N LEU A 38 -8.03 -6.51 -18.13
CA LEU A 38 -7.09 -7.05 -19.08
C LEU A 38 -6.25 -8.16 -18.44
N LEU A 39 -6.17 -9.30 -19.10
CA LEU A 39 -5.29 -10.38 -18.66
C LEU A 39 -3.89 -10.21 -19.26
N GLU A 40 -2.84 -10.30 -18.43
CA GLU A 40 -1.46 -10.19 -18.87
C GLU A 40 -1.07 -11.27 -19.89
N SER A 41 -1.69 -12.45 -19.80
CA SER A 41 -1.47 -13.58 -20.71
C SER A 41 -2.16 -13.43 -22.07
N ARG A 42 -2.96 -12.38 -22.28
CA ARG A 42 -3.70 -12.14 -23.55
C ARG A 42 -3.12 -10.95 -24.31
N ARG A 43 -3.38 -10.91 -25.63
CA ARG A 43 -3.15 -9.70 -26.43
C ARG A 43 -4.20 -8.65 -26.05
N TRP A 44 -3.76 -7.41 -25.83
CA TRP A 44 -4.66 -6.30 -25.57
C TRP A 44 -5.11 -5.64 -26.85
N GLN A 45 -6.35 -5.15 -26.84
CA GLN A 45 -6.91 -4.27 -27.85
C GLN A 45 -7.48 -3.09 -27.09
N LEU A 46 -6.85 -1.93 -27.24
CA LEU A 46 -7.18 -0.71 -26.51
C LEU A 46 -7.83 0.30 -27.45
N GLU A 47 -8.95 0.85 -27.04
CA GLU A 47 -9.69 1.86 -27.80
C GLU A 47 -9.41 3.25 -27.21
N PRO A 48 -9.37 4.33 -28.05
CA PRO A 48 -9.35 5.70 -27.55
C PRO A 48 -10.50 5.96 -26.57
N GLY A 49 -10.23 6.68 -25.45
CA GLY A 49 -11.21 6.93 -24.39
C GLY A 49 -11.54 5.71 -23.52
N GLY A 50 -11.05 4.51 -23.84
CA GLY A 50 -11.30 3.29 -23.12
C GLY A 50 -10.67 3.28 -21.72
N SER A 51 -11.29 2.56 -20.79
CA SER A 51 -10.86 2.44 -19.39
C SER A 51 -10.57 0.99 -19.06
N TYR A 52 -9.38 0.71 -18.53
CA TYR A 52 -8.87 -0.64 -18.36
C TYR A 52 -8.12 -0.79 -17.04
N PHE A 53 -8.01 -2.04 -16.56
CA PHE A 53 -7.11 -2.36 -15.46
C PHE A 53 -6.50 -3.75 -15.61
N VAL A 54 -5.40 -3.97 -14.91
CA VAL A 54 -4.64 -5.23 -14.88
C VAL A 54 -4.35 -5.59 -13.43
N CYS A 55 -4.60 -6.84 -13.06
CA CYS A 55 -4.22 -7.37 -11.74
C CYS A 55 -3.01 -8.29 -11.86
N ARG A 56 -2.03 -8.15 -10.97
CA ARG A 56 -0.91 -9.08 -10.84
C ARG A 56 -0.93 -9.74 -9.46
N ASN A 57 -0.85 -11.06 -9.43
CA ASN A 57 -0.90 -11.89 -8.23
C ASN A 57 -2.19 -11.75 -7.35
N GLY A 58 -3.19 -10.96 -7.77
CA GLY A 58 -4.38 -10.65 -6.97
C GLY A 58 -4.09 -9.71 -5.78
N SER A 59 -2.88 -9.15 -5.67
CA SER A 59 -2.46 -8.26 -4.60
C SER A 59 -1.90 -6.91 -5.12
N SER A 60 -1.71 -6.78 -6.43
CA SER A 60 -1.38 -5.51 -7.09
C SER A 60 -2.30 -5.28 -8.26
N ILE A 61 -2.62 -4.02 -8.53
CA ILE A 61 -3.52 -3.62 -9.60
C ILE A 61 -3.02 -2.32 -10.23
N LEU A 62 -3.12 -2.20 -11.54
CA LEU A 62 -2.82 -1.01 -12.29
C LEU A 62 -4.01 -0.67 -13.19
N ALA A 63 -4.64 0.49 -12.95
CA ALA A 63 -5.77 0.97 -13.71
C ALA A 63 -5.36 2.17 -14.56
N PHE A 64 -5.90 2.27 -15.78
CA PHE A 64 -5.63 3.37 -16.67
C PHE A 64 -6.82 3.71 -17.57
N ARG A 65 -6.88 4.97 -17.98
CA ARG A 65 -7.80 5.45 -19.00
C ARG A 65 -7.03 5.96 -20.20
N MET A 66 -7.41 5.52 -21.37
CA MET A 66 -6.86 6.02 -22.63
C MET A 66 -7.38 7.43 -22.92
N GLY A 67 -6.51 8.31 -23.40
CA GLY A 67 -6.92 9.59 -23.96
C GLY A 67 -7.78 9.42 -25.22
N GLU A 68 -8.60 10.41 -25.53
CA GLU A 68 -9.35 10.43 -26.81
C GLU A 68 -8.44 10.74 -27.99
N GLN A 69 -7.39 11.54 -27.76
CA GLN A 69 -6.35 11.87 -28.74
C GLN A 69 -5.05 11.19 -28.30
N LEU A 70 -4.48 10.39 -29.15
CA LEU A 70 -3.33 9.53 -28.85
C LEU A 70 -2.03 10.00 -29.56
N GLU A 71 -2.05 11.19 -30.18
CA GLU A 71 -0.85 11.83 -30.71
C GLU A 71 -0.10 12.57 -29.59
N ASN A 72 1.22 12.32 -29.44
CA ASN A 72 2.07 12.92 -28.41
C ASN A 72 1.58 12.66 -26.97
N TYR A 73 1.23 11.43 -26.66
CA TYR A 73 0.74 11.03 -25.34
C TYR A 73 1.85 10.99 -24.28
N SER A 74 1.46 11.13 -23.03
CA SER A 74 2.28 10.93 -21.83
C SER A 74 1.48 10.18 -20.76
N PHE A 75 2.12 9.75 -19.69
CA PHE A 75 1.48 9.06 -18.58
C PHE A 75 1.44 9.93 -17.33
N ASN A 76 0.25 10.10 -16.76
CA ASN A 76 0.08 10.65 -15.43
C ASN A 76 -0.12 9.48 -14.45
N VAL A 77 0.88 9.19 -13.65
CA VAL A 77 0.90 8.01 -12.78
C VAL A 77 0.73 8.42 -11.33
N ALA A 78 -0.26 7.88 -10.65
CA ALA A 78 -0.30 7.87 -9.19
C ALA A 78 0.05 6.47 -8.70
N ALA A 79 1.05 6.37 -7.86
CA ALA A 79 1.54 5.11 -7.34
C ALA A 79 1.51 5.09 -5.82
N ALA A 80 1.04 3.99 -5.24
CA ALA A 80 1.07 3.71 -3.81
C ALA A 80 1.18 2.19 -3.59
N HIS A 81 1.02 1.69 -2.35
CA HIS A 81 1.10 0.26 -2.05
C HIS A 81 -0.20 -0.27 -1.43
N THR A 82 -0.41 -1.58 -1.50
CA THR A 82 -1.61 -2.28 -1.02
C THR A 82 -1.40 -3.01 0.30
N ASP A 83 -0.16 -3.22 0.69
CA ASP A 83 0.23 -3.97 1.88
C ASP A 83 0.46 -3.06 3.11
N SER A 84 0.54 -3.66 4.28
CA SER A 84 0.82 -2.97 5.56
C SER A 84 1.54 -3.91 6.52
N PRO A 85 2.27 -3.38 7.54
CA PRO A 85 2.89 -4.21 8.55
C PRO A 85 1.89 -5.06 9.32
N CYS A 86 2.17 -6.36 9.43
CA CYS A 86 1.28 -7.31 10.08
C CYS A 86 2.01 -8.58 10.54
N PHE A 87 1.30 -9.54 11.12
CA PHE A 87 1.81 -10.89 11.37
C PHE A 87 1.31 -11.86 10.30
N ARG A 88 2.24 -12.49 9.59
CA ARG A 88 1.95 -13.56 8.64
C ARG A 88 1.98 -14.91 9.33
N ILE A 89 0.97 -15.73 9.12
CA ILE A 89 0.91 -17.12 9.59
C ILE A 89 1.77 -17.98 8.67
N LYS A 90 2.66 -18.79 9.27
CA LYS A 90 3.54 -19.72 8.55
C LYS A 90 2.77 -20.96 8.10
N GLU A 91 3.32 -21.69 7.13
CA GLU A 91 2.70 -22.90 6.57
C GLU A 91 2.34 -23.94 7.65
N ASN A 92 3.27 -24.25 8.57
CA ASN A 92 2.97 -25.04 9.76
C ASN A 92 2.44 -24.10 10.84
N ALA A 93 1.14 -23.84 10.81
CA ALA A 93 0.49 -22.74 11.47
C ALA A 93 0.37 -22.89 13.00
N GLU A 94 0.39 -24.09 13.54
CA GLU A 94 0.05 -24.31 14.95
C GLU A 94 1.28 -24.78 15.77
N ILE A 95 1.40 -24.22 16.97
CA ILE A 95 2.37 -24.60 17.99
C ILE A 95 1.61 -25.00 19.25
N HIS A 96 1.75 -26.25 19.66
CA HIS A 96 1.11 -26.76 20.86
C HIS A 96 2.04 -26.68 22.08
N MET A 97 1.56 -26.10 23.17
CA MET A 97 2.23 -26.07 24.46
C MET A 97 1.64 -27.09 25.41
N GLY A 98 2.18 -28.29 25.38
CA GLY A 98 1.61 -29.44 26.07
C GLY A 98 0.17 -29.70 25.61
N ARG A 99 -0.71 -30.06 26.57
CA ARG A 99 -2.15 -30.26 26.29
C ARG A 99 -3.01 -29.06 26.73
N LYS A 100 -2.43 -27.84 26.83
CA LYS A 100 -3.09 -26.71 27.46
C LYS A 100 -3.37 -25.53 26.52
N TYR A 101 -2.42 -25.23 25.61
CA TYR A 101 -2.52 -24.06 24.75
C TYR A 101 -2.10 -24.40 23.32
N THR A 102 -2.80 -23.79 22.37
CA THR A 102 -2.41 -23.74 20.96
C THR A 102 -2.11 -22.28 20.60
N LYS A 103 -0.92 -22.03 20.03
CA LYS A 103 -0.50 -20.74 19.50
C LYS A 103 -0.36 -20.81 18.00
N LEU A 104 -0.54 -19.69 17.32
CA LEU A 104 -0.18 -19.58 15.90
C LEU A 104 1.32 -19.32 15.74
N ASN A 105 1.91 -20.03 14.79
CA ASN A 105 3.29 -19.84 14.37
C ASN A 105 3.31 -18.72 13.33
N THR A 106 3.77 -17.54 13.74
CA THR A 106 3.75 -16.34 12.91
C THR A 106 5.15 -15.78 12.69
N GLU A 107 5.26 -14.95 11.66
CA GLU A 107 6.43 -14.10 11.42
C GLU A 107 5.98 -12.66 11.19
N GLY A 108 6.81 -11.69 11.55
CA GLY A 108 6.54 -10.29 11.27
C GLY A 108 6.72 -9.98 9.78
N TYR A 109 5.74 -9.33 9.21
CA TYR A 109 5.75 -8.78 7.87
C TYR A 109 5.88 -7.26 7.98
N GLY A 110 6.98 -6.68 7.47
CA GLY A 110 7.28 -5.26 7.61
C GLY A 110 7.79 -4.81 8.99
N GLY A 111 7.94 -3.52 9.14
CA GLY A 111 8.46 -2.84 10.33
C GLY A 111 7.35 -2.40 11.29
N MET A 112 6.83 -3.28 12.15
CA MET A 112 5.71 -2.98 13.03
C MET A 112 6.13 -2.50 14.42
N ILE A 113 5.28 -1.71 15.10
CA ILE A 113 5.37 -1.38 16.51
C ILE A 113 4.73 -2.51 17.33
N CYS A 114 5.52 -3.47 17.79
CA CYS A 114 5.05 -4.71 18.42
C CYS A 114 4.12 -4.50 19.62
N SER A 115 4.39 -3.50 20.47
CA SER A 115 3.59 -3.23 21.67
C SER A 115 2.11 -2.93 21.38
N THR A 116 1.82 -2.38 20.22
CA THR A 116 0.44 -2.02 19.84
C THR A 116 -0.42 -3.22 19.43
N TRP A 117 0.20 -4.39 19.24
CA TRP A 117 -0.46 -5.65 18.90
C TRP A 117 -0.85 -6.48 20.12
N MET A 118 -0.33 -6.15 21.30
CA MET A 118 -0.54 -6.92 22.54
C MET A 118 -1.89 -6.58 23.20
N ASP A 119 -2.43 -7.57 23.94
CA ASP A 119 -3.60 -7.47 24.81
C ASP A 119 -4.89 -6.96 24.13
N ARG A 120 -5.01 -7.25 22.84
CA ARG A 120 -6.20 -6.87 22.04
C ARG A 120 -6.76 -8.05 21.26
N PRO A 121 -8.06 -8.02 20.96
CA PRO A 121 -8.67 -9.00 20.07
C PRO A 121 -8.04 -8.92 18.68
N LEU A 122 -7.72 -10.08 18.12
CA LEU A 122 -7.18 -10.22 16.78
C LEU A 122 -8.01 -11.27 16.02
N SER A 123 -7.99 -11.17 14.71
CA SER A 123 -8.60 -12.13 13.81
C SER A 123 -7.67 -12.53 12.68
N VAL A 124 -8.16 -13.28 11.70
CA VAL A 124 -7.41 -13.78 10.55
C VAL A 124 -8.13 -13.40 9.27
N ALA A 125 -7.39 -12.85 8.32
CA ALA A 125 -7.88 -12.56 6.97
C ALA A 125 -6.79 -12.83 5.93
N GLY A 126 -7.18 -13.06 4.68
CA GLY A 126 -6.22 -13.26 3.60
C GLY A 126 -6.76 -13.99 2.40
N ARG A 127 -5.85 -14.63 1.67
CA ARG A 127 -6.16 -15.45 0.51
C ARG A 127 -5.92 -16.93 0.82
N VAL A 128 -6.85 -17.76 0.39
CA VAL A 128 -6.74 -19.23 0.45
C VAL A 128 -6.77 -19.79 -0.96
N LEU A 129 -5.87 -20.71 -1.25
CA LEU A 129 -5.79 -21.41 -2.53
C LEU A 129 -6.49 -22.76 -2.41
N ILE A 130 -7.52 -22.95 -3.21
CA ILE A 130 -8.40 -24.13 -3.17
C ILE A 130 -8.25 -24.93 -4.44
N LYS A 131 -8.16 -26.25 -4.33
CA LYS A 131 -8.21 -27.14 -5.48
C LYS A 131 -9.66 -27.39 -5.87
N GLU A 132 -10.03 -26.95 -7.06
CA GLU A 132 -11.34 -27.17 -7.67
C GLU A 132 -11.15 -27.91 -9.01
N ASN A 133 -11.48 -29.21 -9.03
CA ASN A 133 -11.19 -30.08 -10.18
C ASN A 133 -9.72 -30.07 -10.60
N ASN A 134 -9.39 -29.57 -11.81
CA ASN A 134 -8.02 -29.42 -12.33
C ASN A 134 -7.48 -27.99 -12.21
N ALA A 135 -8.17 -27.10 -11.47
CA ALA A 135 -7.76 -25.72 -11.26
C ALA A 135 -7.37 -25.47 -9.82
N ILE A 136 -6.50 -24.47 -9.61
CA ILE A 136 -6.25 -23.86 -8.31
C ILE A 136 -6.93 -22.51 -8.32
N THR A 137 -7.92 -22.35 -7.45
CA THR A 137 -8.73 -21.13 -7.34
C THR A 137 -8.37 -20.37 -6.08
N SER A 138 -8.22 -19.06 -6.21
CA SER A 138 -8.01 -18.15 -5.09
C SER A 138 -9.34 -17.69 -4.52
N ARG A 139 -9.53 -17.82 -3.20
CA ARG A 139 -10.67 -17.26 -2.47
C ARG A 139 -10.20 -16.36 -1.34
N LEU A 140 -10.89 -15.25 -1.12
CA LEU A 140 -10.63 -14.37 0.02
C LEU A 140 -11.32 -14.93 1.26
N LEU A 141 -10.66 -14.76 2.40
CA LEU A 141 -11.12 -15.17 3.71
C LEU A 141 -11.04 -13.97 4.67
N THR A 142 -12.11 -13.75 5.42
CA THR A 142 -12.13 -12.88 6.60
C THR A 142 -12.87 -13.58 7.71
N LEU A 143 -12.19 -13.91 8.80
CA LEU A 143 -12.84 -14.42 10.01
C LEU A 143 -13.24 -13.22 10.87
N ASP A 144 -14.46 -12.71 10.65
CA ASP A 144 -14.94 -11.48 11.30
C ASP A 144 -15.43 -11.75 12.73
N ARG A 145 -14.49 -12.10 13.60
CA ARG A 145 -14.70 -12.30 15.04
C ARG A 145 -13.41 -12.28 15.82
N ASP A 146 -13.48 -12.03 17.11
CA ASP A 146 -12.36 -12.09 18.05
C ASP A 146 -11.90 -13.53 18.25
N LEU A 147 -10.77 -13.90 17.66
CA LEU A 147 -10.24 -15.27 17.64
C LEU A 147 -8.94 -15.45 18.41
N LEU A 148 -8.10 -14.41 18.41
CA LEU A 148 -6.72 -14.49 18.82
C LEU A 148 -6.39 -13.36 19.79
N MET A 149 -5.34 -13.55 20.57
CA MET A 149 -4.74 -12.51 21.39
C MET A 149 -3.24 -12.79 21.57
N ILE A 150 -2.42 -11.75 21.58
CA ILE A 150 -1.03 -11.82 22.00
C ILE A 150 -0.97 -11.31 23.44
N PRO A 151 -0.89 -12.20 24.46
CA PRO A 151 -0.95 -11.78 25.85
C PRO A 151 0.38 -11.19 26.32
N SER A 152 0.34 -10.08 27.02
CA SER A 152 1.48 -9.55 27.77
C SER A 152 1.85 -10.46 28.94
N VAL A 153 3.14 -10.50 29.25
CA VAL A 153 3.61 -11.13 30.48
C VAL A 153 3.20 -10.26 31.68
N ALA A 154 2.63 -10.88 32.71
CA ALA A 154 2.19 -10.15 33.90
C ALA A 154 3.35 -9.34 34.51
N ILE A 155 3.06 -8.12 34.95
CA ILE A 155 4.06 -7.19 35.54
C ILE A 155 4.88 -7.82 36.67
N HIS A 156 4.29 -8.75 37.42
CA HIS A 156 4.98 -9.46 38.50
C HIS A 156 6.10 -10.38 38.02
N MET A 157 6.04 -10.84 36.76
CA MET A 157 7.03 -11.73 36.14
C MET A 157 7.99 -10.97 35.22
N ASN A 158 7.65 -9.72 34.82
CA ASN A 158 8.51 -8.84 34.04
C ASN A 158 8.42 -7.41 34.60
N ARG A 159 9.12 -7.12 35.69
CA ARG A 159 9.03 -5.83 36.39
C ARG A 159 9.69 -4.67 35.63
N GLU A 160 10.57 -4.97 34.66
CA GLU A 160 11.27 -3.98 33.87
C GLU A 160 10.52 -3.59 32.58
N VAL A 161 9.31 -4.12 32.37
CA VAL A 161 8.56 -3.93 31.11
C VAL A 161 8.32 -2.45 30.74
N ASN A 162 8.18 -1.58 31.74
CA ASN A 162 7.99 -0.15 31.51
C ASN A 162 9.30 0.62 31.29
N ASP A 163 10.45 0.03 31.66
CA ASP A 163 11.75 0.67 31.57
C ASP A 163 12.58 0.16 30.37
N LYS A 164 12.41 -1.12 30.00
CA LYS A 164 13.20 -1.81 28.98
C LYS A 164 12.34 -2.79 28.17
N ALA A 165 11.32 -2.29 27.49
CA ALA A 165 10.50 -3.11 26.62
C ALA A 165 11.29 -3.54 25.37
N SER A 166 11.53 -4.86 25.22
CA SER A 166 12.10 -5.48 24.03
C SER A 166 11.27 -6.71 23.69
N TYR A 167 10.81 -6.80 22.45
CA TYR A 167 9.95 -7.90 22.00
C TYR A 167 10.70 -8.81 21.01
N ASN A 168 10.80 -10.08 21.34
CA ASN A 168 11.24 -11.11 20.42
C ASN A 168 10.03 -11.66 19.65
N LYS A 169 9.96 -11.41 18.36
CA LYS A 169 8.80 -11.79 17.53
C LYS A 169 8.50 -13.30 17.55
N GLN A 170 9.51 -14.15 17.70
CA GLN A 170 9.35 -15.61 17.76
C GLN A 170 8.88 -16.12 19.13
N VAL A 171 9.06 -15.34 20.19
CA VAL A 171 8.76 -15.75 21.58
C VAL A 171 7.54 -14.99 22.11
N ASP A 172 7.55 -13.65 22.01
CA ASP A 172 6.59 -12.78 22.69
C ASP A 172 5.37 -12.46 21.83
N MET A 173 5.48 -12.55 20.48
CA MET A 173 4.46 -12.06 19.54
C MET A 173 3.69 -13.19 18.85
N LEU A 174 3.67 -14.40 19.39
CA LEU A 174 2.91 -15.52 18.84
C LEU A 174 1.47 -15.50 19.38
N PRO A 175 0.45 -15.30 18.52
CA PRO A 175 -0.94 -15.19 18.96
C PRO A 175 -1.47 -16.49 19.54
N LEU A 176 -2.16 -16.40 20.66
CA LEU A 176 -2.90 -17.49 21.28
C LEU A 176 -4.20 -17.74 20.51
N LEU A 177 -4.39 -18.95 19.97
CA LEU A 177 -5.57 -19.35 19.23
C LEU A 177 -6.64 -20.00 20.13
N GLY A 178 -6.24 -20.71 21.19
CA GLY A 178 -7.19 -21.37 22.07
C GLY A 178 -6.56 -22.20 23.18
N GLY A 179 -7.41 -22.79 24.03
CA GLY A 179 -7.03 -23.56 25.21
C GLY A 179 -6.97 -25.07 25.03
N ALA A 180 -7.43 -25.63 23.91
CA ALA A 180 -7.47 -27.07 23.65
C ALA A 180 -6.35 -27.50 22.70
N ALA A 181 -5.66 -28.59 23.02
CA ALA A 181 -4.63 -29.18 22.17
C ALA A 181 -5.24 -30.08 21.07
N GLU A 182 -6.17 -29.54 20.26
CA GLU A 182 -6.61 -30.21 19.04
C GLU A 182 -5.71 -29.75 17.88
N GLU A 183 -5.26 -30.70 17.07
CA GLU A 183 -4.49 -30.40 15.86
C GLU A 183 -5.41 -29.88 14.75
N GLY A 184 -4.90 -28.94 13.94
CA GLY A 184 -5.56 -28.42 12.75
C GLY A 184 -6.73 -27.48 13.02
N VAL A 185 -6.81 -26.84 14.20
CA VAL A 185 -7.91 -25.92 14.55
C VAL A 185 -8.06 -24.80 13.55
N LEU A 186 -6.97 -24.14 13.14
CA LEU A 186 -7.02 -23.08 12.15
C LEU A 186 -7.52 -23.59 10.80
N LYS A 187 -7.02 -24.73 10.34
CA LYS A 187 -7.43 -25.33 9.05
C LYS A 187 -8.92 -25.67 9.04
N LYS A 188 -9.45 -26.23 10.14
CA LYS A 188 -10.88 -26.51 10.33
C LYS A 188 -11.72 -25.23 10.29
N LEU A 189 -11.26 -24.15 10.95
CA LEU A 189 -11.96 -22.86 10.94
C LEU A 189 -12.01 -22.27 9.52
N VAL A 190 -10.90 -22.31 8.79
CA VAL A 190 -10.82 -21.83 7.40
C VAL A 190 -11.71 -22.66 6.48
N ALA A 191 -11.69 -23.99 6.60
CA ALA A 191 -12.52 -24.89 5.81
C ALA A 191 -14.03 -24.66 6.06
N ALA A 192 -14.42 -24.46 7.32
CA ALA A 192 -15.79 -24.17 7.70
C ALA A 192 -16.27 -22.82 7.14
N GLU A 193 -15.45 -21.76 7.24
CA GLU A 193 -15.77 -20.42 6.73
C GLU A 193 -15.94 -20.41 5.20
N LEU A 194 -15.05 -21.09 4.49
CA LEU A 194 -15.09 -21.19 3.03
C LEU A 194 -16.04 -22.26 2.49
N GLN A 195 -16.65 -23.07 3.37
CA GLN A 195 -17.53 -24.19 3.04
C GLN A 195 -16.88 -25.21 2.09
N VAL A 196 -15.63 -25.57 2.37
CA VAL A 196 -14.83 -26.54 1.61
C VAL A 196 -14.28 -27.64 2.51
N ALA A 197 -13.88 -28.78 1.93
CA ALA A 197 -13.18 -29.83 2.67
C ALA A 197 -11.73 -29.41 2.98
N GLU A 198 -11.18 -29.84 4.10
CA GLU A 198 -9.82 -29.46 4.55
C GLU A 198 -8.72 -29.88 3.58
N ASP A 199 -8.91 -30.98 2.84
CA ASP A 199 -7.96 -31.49 1.84
C ASP A 199 -7.96 -30.68 0.53
N GLN A 200 -8.97 -29.83 0.32
CA GLN A 200 -9.04 -28.90 -0.81
C GLN A 200 -8.19 -27.63 -0.58
N ILE A 201 -7.79 -27.33 0.66
CA ILE A 201 -6.95 -26.19 0.99
C ILE A 201 -5.49 -26.56 0.72
N LEU A 202 -4.91 -25.94 -0.30
CA LEU A 202 -3.53 -26.18 -0.75
C LEU A 202 -2.52 -25.21 -0.17
N GLY A 203 -2.96 -24.05 0.33
CA GLY A 203 -2.11 -23.03 0.92
C GLY A 203 -2.92 -21.80 1.35
N SER A 204 -2.30 -20.92 2.13
CA SER A 204 -2.92 -19.67 2.59
C SER A 204 -1.87 -18.57 2.77
N ASP A 205 -2.26 -17.33 2.40
CA ASP A 205 -1.55 -16.11 2.75
C ASP A 205 -2.48 -15.30 3.68
N LEU A 206 -2.24 -15.40 4.99
CA LEU A 206 -3.11 -14.83 6.00
C LEU A 206 -2.43 -13.67 6.73
N PHE A 207 -3.10 -12.53 6.73
CA PHE A 207 -2.61 -11.26 7.25
C PHE A 207 -3.69 -10.51 8.01
N ARG A 208 -3.31 -9.40 8.65
CA ARG A 208 -4.21 -8.37 9.14
C ARG A 208 -3.61 -7.00 8.88
N SER A 209 -4.31 -6.12 8.15
CA SER A 209 -3.80 -4.81 7.78
C SER A 209 -4.88 -3.78 7.48
N ILE A 210 -4.49 -2.50 7.36
CA ILE A 210 -5.31 -1.36 6.98
C ILE A 210 -4.69 -0.71 5.73
N ASN A 211 -5.50 -0.28 4.75
CA ASN A 211 -5.02 0.06 3.41
C ASN A 211 -5.53 1.38 2.85
N VAL A 212 -4.79 1.94 1.89
CA VAL A 212 -5.27 2.93 0.92
C VAL A 212 -4.70 2.68 -0.48
N ALA A 213 -5.57 2.77 -1.50
CA ALA A 213 -5.39 2.56 -2.92
C ALA A 213 -4.07 3.08 -3.49
N ALA A 214 -3.39 2.36 -4.11
CA ALA A 214 -3.04 1.74 -5.34
C ALA A 214 -1.64 1.12 -5.17
N PHE A 215 -1.33 0.03 -5.54
CA PHE A 215 -1.32 -0.76 -6.67
C PHE A 215 -0.13 -1.71 -6.65
N PHE A 216 0.90 -1.51 -5.78
CA PHE A 216 2.01 -2.43 -5.59
C PHE A 216 1.94 -3.13 -4.24
N ASP A 217 2.18 -4.42 -4.26
CA ASP A 217 2.32 -5.23 -3.05
C ASP A 217 3.79 -5.27 -2.59
N ASN A 218 4.02 -5.69 -1.35
CA ASN A 218 5.33 -5.92 -0.76
C ASN A 218 6.23 -4.67 -0.62
N GLU A 219 5.65 -3.47 -0.51
CA GLU A 219 6.40 -2.25 -0.21
C GLU A 219 7.11 -2.39 1.14
N GLU A 220 6.40 -2.84 2.16
CA GLU A 220 6.84 -2.99 3.55
C GLU A 220 8.00 -3.99 3.77
N VAL A 221 8.30 -4.80 2.76
CA VAL A 221 9.38 -5.79 2.77
C VAL A 221 10.36 -5.62 1.61
N GLY A 222 10.38 -4.43 0.98
CA GLY A 222 11.39 -4.01 0.00
C GLY A 222 11.04 -4.21 -1.47
N SER A 223 9.76 -4.45 -1.81
CA SER A 223 9.21 -4.44 -3.19
C SER A 223 9.87 -5.37 -4.22
N GLY A 224 10.83 -6.23 -3.82
CA GLY A 224 11.63 -7.09 -4.70
C GLY A 224 10.88 -8.35 -5.20
N THR A 225 9.59 -8.28 -5.45
CA THR A 225 8.73 -9.38 -5.90
C THR A 225 8.13 -9.10 -7.28
N LYS A 226 7.55 -10.10 -7.94
CA LYS A 226 6.92 -9.94 -9.28
C LYS A 226 5.78 -8.91 -9.32
N GLN A 227 5.17 -8.59 -8.19
CA GLN A 227 4.06 -7.64 -8.03
C GLN A 227 4.47 -6.36 -7.29
N GLY A 228 5.68 -6.26 -6.76
CA GLY A 228 6.20 -5.07 -6.07
C GLY A 228 6.65 -3.96 -7.02
N ALA A 229 6.88 -2.77 -6.48
CA ALA A 229 7.30 -1.59 -7.25
C ALA A 229 8.67 -1.76 -7.94
N ALA A 230 9.56 -2.61 -7.41
CA ALA A 230 10.84 -2.95 -8.04
C ALA A 230 10.72 -3.96 -9.19
N SER A 231 9.51 -4.47 -9.50
CA SER A 231 9.28 -5.36 -10.65
C SER A 231 9.08 -4.59 -11.95
N THR A 232 9.04 -5.32 -13.06
CA THR A 232 8.69 -4.77 -14.37
C THR A 232 7.19 -4.45 -14.52
N PHE A 233 6.35 -4.57 -13.47
CA PHE A 233 4.90 -4.46 -13.61
C PHE A 233 4.47 -3.12 -14.22
N LEU A 234 5.01 -2.01 -13.70
CA LEU A 234 4.74 -0.69 -14.26
C LEU A 234 5.23 -0.60 -15.71
N TYR A 235 6.47 -0.98 -15.95
CA TYR A 235 7.06 -0.99 -17.29
C TYR A 235 6.22 -1.83 -18.27
N ASP A 236 5.90 -3.08 -17.91
CA ASP A 236 5.16 -4.00 -18.79
C ASP A 236 3.82 -3.41 -19.22
N VAL A 237 3.09 -2.79 -18.27
CA VAL A 237 1.78 -2.20 -18.55
C VAL A 237 1.91 -0.95 -19.42
N LEU A 238 2.78 0.00 -19.06
CA LEU A 238 2.97 1.24 -19.83
C LEU A 238 3.51 0.97 -21.23
N HIS A 239 4.46 0.04 -21.36
CA HIS A 239 4.99 -0.35 -22.66
C HIS A 239 3.91 -1.01 -23.54
N ARG A 240 3.06 -1.89 -22.98
CA ARG A 240 1.94 -2.50 -23.71
C ARG A 240 0.88 -1.50 -24.12
N ILE A 241 0.62 -0.47 -23.32
CA ILE A 241 -0.23 0.66 -23.70
C ILE A 241 0.41 1.36 -24.91
N ALA A 242 1.67 1.74 -24.82
CA ALA A 242 2.41 2.42 -25.87
C ALA A 242 2.36 1.64 -27.20
N GLN A 243 2.61 0.32 -27.16
CA GLN A 243 2.56 -0.54 -28.36
C GLN A 243 1.17 -0.65 -29.00
N ASN A 244 0.09 -0.35 -28.27
CA ASN A 244 -1.27 -0.27 -28.82
C ASN A 244 -1.58 1.12 -29.41
N VAL A 245 -0.94 2.18 -28.91
CA VAL A 245 -1.15 3.57 -29.34
C VAL A 245 -0.30 3.89 -30.56
N CYS A 246 1.00 3.70 -30.43
CA CYS A 246 1.99 3.98 -31.48
C CYS A 246 3.10 2.91 -31.37
N PRO A 247 3.10 1.90 -32.25
CA PRO A 247 4.07 0.81 -32.17
C PRO A 247 5.49 1.29 -32.50
N GLY A 248 6.28 1.57 -31.47
CA GLY A 248 7.67 1.99 -31.60
C GLY A 248 8.31 2.27 -30.25
N ASP A 249 9.54 1.82 -30.02
CA ASP A 249 10.25 2.05 -28.77
C ASP A 249 10.59 3.54 -28.58
N GLU A 250 10.86 4.28 -29.67
CA GLU A 250 11.12 5.72 -29.62
C GLU A 250 9.92 6.50 -29.05
N ASP A 251 8.69 6.18 -29.51
CA ASP A 251 7.48 6.83 -29.02
C ASP A 251 7.21 6.52 -27.55
N PHE A 252 7.52 5.30 -27.12
CA PHE A 252 7.46 4.94 -25.69
C PHE A 252 8.45 5.77 -24.86
N HIS A 253 9.71 5.91 -25.29
CA HIS A 253 10.71 6.69 -24.58
C HIS A 253 10.34 8.18 -24.53
N ARG A 254 9.82 8.74 -25.61
CA ARG A 254 9.29 10.12 -25.64
C ARG A 254 8.12 10.30 -24.68
N ALA A 255 7.18 9.36 -24.67
CA ALA A 255 6.05 9.39 -23.75
C ALA A 255 6.51 9.34 -22.29
N VAL A 256 7.45 8.47 -21.94
CA VAL A 256 8.03 8.38 -20.58
C VAL A 256 8.73 9.68 -20.19
N ALA A 257 9.50 10.30 -21.09
CA ALA A 257 10.19 11.57 -20.84
C ALA A 257 9.22 12.73 -20.52
N SER A 258 8.01 12.71 -21.14
CA SER A 258 6.94 13.67 -20.90
C SER A 258 5.97 13.25 -19.78
N SER A 259 6.24 12.16 -19.08
CA SER A 259 5.38 11.63 -18.02
C SER A 259 5.74 12.17 -16.65
N PHE A 260 4.76 12.11 -15.74
CA PHE A 260 4.94 12.51 -14.36
C PHE A 260 4.28 11.52 -13.40
N MET A 261 4.95 11.23 -12.26
CA MET A 261 4.44 10.34 -11.23
C MET A 261 4.33 11.06 -9.89
N PHE A 262 3.20 10.87 -9.23
CA PHE A 262 3.04 11.07 -7.79
C PHE A 262 3.20 9.74 -7.09
N SER A 263 4.27 9.60 -6.31
CA SER A 263 4.48 8.48 -5.39
C SER A 263 3.85 8.84 -4.05
N ALA A 264 2.72 8.23 -3.75
CA ALA A 264 1.92 8.56 -2.59
C ALA A 264 2.14 7.55 -1.47
N ASP A 265 2.73 8.03 -0.38
CA ASP A 265 3.00 7.29 0.84
C ASP A 265 3.12 8.28 2.00
N ASN A 266 2.56 7.96 3.18
CA ASN A 266 2.41 8.93 4.26
C ASN A 266 3.74 9.43 4.85
N ALA A 267 3.68 10.58 5.53
CA ALA A 267 4.81 11.23 6.18
C ALA A 267 4.60 11.29 7.70
N HIS A 268 5.67 11.49 8.46
CA HIS A 268 5.59 11.60 9.90
C HIS A 268 5.15 13.01 10.33
N ALA A 269 4.06 13.11 11.09
CA ALA A 269 3.71 14.33 11.79
C ALA A 269 4.66 14.56 12.98
N VAL A 270 4.80 15.83 13.41
CA VAL A 270 5.50 16.16 14.66
C VAL A 270 4.83 15.43 15.82
N HIS A 271 5.62 14.61 16.53
CA HIS A 271 5.11 13.87 17.67
C HIS A 271 4.95 14.79 18.88
N PRO A 272 3.76 14.89 19.50
CA PRO A 272 3.49 15.88 20.54
C PRO A 272 4.38 15.76 21.79
N ASN A 273 4.81 14.53 22.11
CA ASN A 273 5.68 14.27 23.27
C ASN A 273 7.18 14.21 22.89
N HIS A 274 7.51 14.15 21.58
CA HIS A 274 8.87 13.99 21.07
C HIS A 274 9.12 14.89 19.85
N PRO A 275 8.91 16.21 19.94
CA PRO A 275 9.12 17.11 18.82
C PRO A 275 10.59 17.15 18.36
N GLU A 276 11.51 16.79 19.25
CA GLU A 276 12.95 16.73 18.97
C GLU A 276 13.34 15.67 17.94
N TYR A 277 12.46 14.76 17.55
CA TYR A 277 12.74 13.78 16.49
C TYR A 277 12.53 14.30 15.08
N THR A 278 11.96 15.49 14.94
CA THR A 278 11.64 16.11 13.66
C THR A 278 12.68 17.21 13.32
N ASP A 279 12.88 17.47 12.02
CA ASP A 279 13.64 18.64 11.58
C ASP A 279 12.92 19.94 11.99
N VAL A 280 13.68 20.95 12.38
CA VAL A 280 13.13 22.20 12.97
C VAL A 280 12.29 23.00 11.96
N ASN A 281 12.68 22.98 10.67
CA ASN A 281 12.07 23.80 9.63
C ASN A 281 11.27 23.00 8.60
N ASN A 282 11.56 21.69 8.46
CA ASN A 282 10.91 20.78 7.51
C ASN A 282 10.10 19.73 8.27
N CYS A 283 9.19 20.20 9.10
CA CYS A 283 8.30 19.39 9.93
C CYS A 283 6.85 19.57 9.49
N THR A 284 6.01 18.57 9.74
CA THR A 284 4.64 18.52 9.24
C THR A 284 3.64 18.22 10.34
N TYR A 285 2.43 18.72 10.18
CA TYR A 285 1.33 18.59 11.11
C TYR A 285 0.08 18.05 10.44
N MET A 286 -0.75 17.33 11.16
CA MET A 286 -2.04 16.85 10.68
C MET A 286 -2.99 18.03 10.41
N ASN A 287 -3.82 17.92 9.37
CA ASN A 287 -4.79 18.92 8.92
C ASN A 287 -4.19 20.24 8.37
N GLU A 288 -2.93 20.23 7.99
CA GLU A 288 -2.22 21.37 7.40
C GLU A 288 -1.90 21.17 5.90
N GLY A 289 -2.48 20.14 5.28
CA GLY A 289 -2.38 19.88 3.84
C GLY A 289 -1.46 18.73 3.45
N VAL A 290 -1.26 18.58 2.14
CA VAL A 290 -0.45 17.50 1.56
C VAL A 290 1.04 17.76 1.83
N VAL A 291 1.76 16.70 2.13
CA VAL A 291 3.21 16.74 2.40
C VAL A 291 3.99 16.36 1.14
N VAL A 292 5.00 17.15 0.81
CA VAL A 292 6.05 16.78 -0.14
C VAL A 292 7.27 16.32 0.65
N LYS A 293 7.74 15.10 0.37
CA LYS A 293 8.88 14.48 1.07
C LYS A 293 10.16 14.69 0.30
N VAL A 294 11.24 15.13 1.00
CA VAL A 294 12.55 15.45 0.41
C VAL A 294 13.66 14.70 1.13
N HIS A 295 14.59 14.12 0.39
CA HIS A 295 15.75 13.44 0.94
C HIS A 295 16.98 13.57 0.05
N ALA A 296 18.06 14.15 0.57
CA ALA A 296 19.31 14.36 -0.19
C ALA A 296 19.95 13.06 -0.73
N GLY A 297 19.78 11.94 0.00
CA GLY A 297 20.24 10.61 -0.42
C GLY A 297 19.25 9.86 -1.33
N GLN A 298 18.27 10.57 -1.92
CA GLN A 298 17.29 10.03 -2.88
C GLN A 298 16.52 8.81 -2.38
N LYS A 299 16.23 8.73 -1.09
CA LYS A 299 15.26 7.75 -0.55
C LYS A 299 13.82 8.14 -0.86
N TYR A 300 13.60 9.43 -1.15
CA TYR A 300 12.42 10.00 -1.77
C TYR A 300 12.84 10.58 -3.11
N THR A 301 12.00 10.46 -4.13
CA THR A 301 12.33 10.82 -5.52
C THR A 301 12.26 12.32 -5.81
N SER A 302 11.73 13.12 -4.88
CA SER A 302 11.51 14.55 -5.08
C SER A 302 12.80 15.30 -5.37
N ASP A 303 12.79 16.12 -6.41
CA ASP A 303 13.82 17.06 -6.80
C ASP A 303 13.25 18.48 -7.01
N GLY A 304 14.09 19.43 -7.45
CA GLY A 304 13.67 20.81 -7.62
C GLY A 304 12.56 20.99 -8.66
N MET A 305 12.59 20.23 -9.76
CA MET A 305 11.59 20.30 -10.83
C MET A 305 10.26 19.67 -10.38
N SER A 306 10.31 18.48 -9.85
CA SER A 306 9.10 17.76 -9.42
C SER A 306 8.40 18.44 -8.24
N MET A 307 9.15 19.04 -7.32
CA MET A 307 8.58 19.89 -6.26
C MET A 307 7.92 21.15 -6.80
N ALA A 308 8.49 21.78 -7.84
CA ALA A 308 7.90 22.97 -8.47
C ALA A 308 6.57 22.62 -9.16
N VAL A 309 6.49 21.47 -9.82
CA VAL A 309 5.25 20.94 -10.41
C VAL A 309 4.20 20.69 -9.33
N ALA A 310 4.54 19.98 -8.27
CA ALA A 310 3.62 19.72 -7.16
C ALA A 310 3.09 21.00 -6.52
N LYS A 311 3.95 22.01 -6.36
CA LYS A 311 3.58 23.33 -5.84
C LYS A 311 2.61 24.07 -6.75
N GLU A 312 2.84 24.04 -8.05
CA GLU A 312 1.95 24.68 -9.03
C GLU A 312 0.59 24.00 -9.07
N LEU A 313 0.54 22.66 -9.11
CA LEU A 313 -0.71 21.91 -9.10
C LEU A 313 -1.50 22.12 -7.79
N ALA A 314 -0.82 22.15 -6.65
CA ALA A 314 -1.47 22.44 -5.38
C ALA A 314 -2.03 23.86 -5.32
N ALA A 315 -1.34 24.85 -5.90
CA ALA A 315 -1.84 26.22 -6.01
C ALA A 315 -3.10 26.28 -6.88
N ARG A 316 -3.14 25.58 -8.02
CA ARG A 316 -4.32 25.47 -8.90
C ARG A 316 -5.49 24.79 -8.21
N ALA A 317 -5.22 23.73 -7.46
CA ALA A 317 -6.23 23.00 -6.68
C ALA A 317 -6.69 23.75 -5.41
N GLY A 318 -6.04 24.84 -5.02
CA GLY A 318 -6.29 25.55 -3.77
C GLY A 318 -5.97 24.70 -2.53
N VAL A 319 -4.93 23.87 -2.61
CA VAL A 319 -4.49 22.91 -1.56
C VAL A 319 -3.22 23.42 -0.89
N PRO A 320 -3.15 23.47 0.45
CA PRO A 320 -1.91 23.79 1.15
C PRO A 320 -0.92 22.64 1.03
N LEU A 321 0.39 22.98 0.94
CA LEU A 321 1.49 22.04 0.96
C LEU A 321 2.37 22.25 2.18
N GLN A 322 2.86 21.14 2.71
CA GLN A 322 3.91 21.08 3.72
C GLN A 322 5.15 20.39 3.13
N TYR A 323 6.30 20.62 3.73
CA TYR A 323 7.55 19.97 3.32
C TYR A 323 8.12 19.17 4.48
N PHE A 324 8.49 17.91 4.18
CA PHE A 324 9.10 17.01 5.14
C PHE A 324 10.50 16.63 4.72
N ALA A 325 11.45 16.80 5.64
CA ALA A 325 12.76 16.18 5.56
C ALA A 325 13.09 15.49 6.88
N ASN A 326 13.77 14.36 6.81
CA ASN A 326 14.26 13.73 8.02
C ASN A 326 15.28 14.63 8.73
N ARG A 327 15.27 14.61 10.05
CA ARG A 327 16.35 15.20 10.84
C ARG A 327 17.69 14.57 10.42
N SER A 328 18.74 15.36 10.22
CA SER A 328 20.00 14.95 9.58
C SER A 328 20.72 13.78 10.27
N ASP A 329 20.45 13.55 11.57
CA ASP A 329 21.01 12.47 12.37
C ASP A 329 20.09 11.22 12.43
N LYS A 330 18.98 11.21 11.68
CA LYS A 330 18.04 10.09 11.62
C LYS A 330 18.07 9.43 10.23
N VAL A 331 18.11 8.11 10.24
CA VAL A 331 17.99 7.31 9.01
C VAL A 331 16.51 7.18 8.69
N GLY A 332 16.05 7.91 7.66
CA GLY A 332 14.66 7.79 7.17
C GLY A 332 14.38 6.47 6.47
N GLY A 333 13.09 6.15 6.33
CA GLY A 333 12.60 5.10 5.44
C GLY A 333 12.86 5.44 3.97
N SER A 334 12.45 4.54 3.09
CA SER A 334 12.42 4.71 1.63
C SER A 334 10.97 4.54 1.18
N THR A 335 10.65 4.94 -0.04
CA THR A 335 9.30 4.82 -0.63
C THR A 335 9.35 3.97 -1.90
N LEU A 336 8.18 3.59 -2.38
CA LEU A 336 8.04 2.85 -3.63
C LEU A 336 8.48 3.67 -4.86
N GLY A 337 8.49 5.01 -4.77
CA GLY A 337 8.80 5.91 -5.87
C GLY A 337 10.18 5.66 -6.45
N ASN A 338 11.23 5.62 -5.64
CA ASN A 338 12.58 5.39 -6.10
C ASN A 338 12.76 3.98 -6.72
N LEU A 339 12.01 2.99 -6.28
CA LEU A 339 12.04 1.62 -6.80
C LEU A 339 11.32 1.54 -8.15
N ALA A 340 10.14 2.14 -8.27
CA ALA A 340 9.39 2.22 -9.52
C ALA A 340 10.16 3.02 -10.58
N MET A 341 10.80 4.13 -10.19
CA MET A 341 11.63 4.97 -11.06
C MET A 341 12.87 4.24 -11.62
N ALA A 342 13.40 3.25 -10.91
CA ALA A 342 14.47 2.40 -11.42
C ALA A 342 14.00 1.49 -12.57
N GLN A 343 12.70 1.25 -12.70
CA GLN A 343 12.11 0.45 -13.77
C GLN A 343 11.59 1.32 -14.93
N VAL A 344 11.04 2.50 -14.63
CA VAL A 344 10.51 3.46 -15.62
C VAL A 344 10.92 4.86 -15.21
N SER A 345 11.98 5.39 -15.80
CA SER A 345 12.59 6.68 -15.41
C SER A 345 11.77 7.86 -15.93
N MET A 346 10.88 8.40 -15.10
CA MET A 346 10.10 9.61 -15.39
C MET A 346 10.23 10.63 -14.25
N ASN A 347 9.76 11.86 -14.46
CA ASN A 347 9.70 12.83 -13.36
C ASN A 347 8.79 12.32 -12.25
N CYS A 348 9.24 12.39 -10.99
CA CYS A 348 8.49 11.87 -9.86
C CYS A 348 8.62 12.76 -8.63
N VAL A 349 7.54 12.90 -7.88
CA VAL A 349 7.52 13.55 -6.56
C VAL A 349 6.92 12.61 -5.53
N ASP A 350 7.56 12.49 -4.39
CA ASP A 350 7.01 11.77 -3.24
C ASP A 350 6.13 12.69 -2.40
N ILE A 351 4.87 12.31 -2.26
CA ILE A 351 3.88 13.01 -1.45
C ILE A 351 3.27 12.08 -0.41
N GLY A 352 2.52 12.67 0.52
CA GLY A 352 1.75 11.90 1.50
C GLY A 352 0.92 12.77 2.43
N LEU A 353 0.32 12.16 3.43
CA LEU A 353 -0.38 12.85 4.50
C LEU A 353 0.42 12.73 5.79
N SER A 354 0.34 13.77 6.62
CA SER A 354 0.95 13.73 7.96
C SER A 354 0.21 12.77 8.86
N GLN A 355 0.93 11.81 9.46
CA GLN A 355 0.33 10.87 10.40
C GLN A 355 1.20 10.64 11.64
N LEU A 356 0.56 10.24 12.74
CA LEU A 356 1.18 9.76 13.96
C LEU A 356 1.10 8.25 14.04
N ALA A 357 2.04 7.65 14.77
CA ALA A 357 2.09 6.22 15.05
C ALA A 357 2.13 5.33 13.80
N MET A 358 2.84 5.76 12.76
CA MET A 358 3.08 4.97 11.55
C MET A 358 3.58 3.56 11.92
N HIS A 359 3.03 2.53 11.27
CA HIS A 359 3.27 1.11 11.54
C HIS A 359 2.76 0.60 12.92
N SER A 360 1.89 1.37 13.56
CA SER A 360 1.09 0.91 14.69
C SER A 360 -0.18 0.19 14.21
N CYS A 361 -0.81 -0.58 15.08
CA CYS A 361 -2.17 -1.05 14.84
C CYS A 361 -3.23 0.08 14.91
N TYR A 362 -2.82 1.30 15.28
CA TYR A 362 -3.72 2.43 15.49
C TYR A 362 -3.06 3.73 15.02
N GLU A 363 -2.90 3.86 13.72
CA GLU A 363 -2.37 5.05 13.07
C GLU A 363 -3.38 6.20 13.09
N THR A 364 -2.90 7.44 13.11
CA THR A 364 -3.75 8.63 13.20
C THR A 364 -3.32 9.66 12.16
N ALA A 365 -4.22 10.05 11.28
CA ALA A 365 -4.00 11.06 10.24
C ALA A 365 -5.03 12.20 10.31
N GLY A 366 -4.75 13.30 9.59
CA GLY A 366 -5.62 14.47 9.53
C GLY A 366 -6.80 14.26 8.58
N ALA A 367 -8.03 14.39 9.07
CA ALA A 367 -9.23 14.22 8.25
C ALA A 367 -9.34 15.23 7.08
N ARG A 368 -8.85 16.47 7.26
CA ARG A 368 -8.86 17.50 6.21
C ARG A 368 -7.83 17.23 5.10
N ASP A 369 -6.75 16.55 5.45
CA ASP A 369 -5.66 16.26 4.51
C ASP A 369 -6.10 15.28 3.43
N ILE A 370 -7.06 14.39 3.74
CA ILE A 370 -7.67 13.45 2.79
C ILE A 370 -8.34 14.22 1.66
N VAL A 371 -9.15 15.22 1.98
CA VAL A 371 -9.84 16.06 0.97
C VAL A 371 -8.82 16.89 0.18
N SER A 372 -7.75 17.37 0.83
CA SER A 372 -6.66 18.07 0.17
C SER A 372 -5.95 17.17 -0.85
N LEU A 373 -5.65 15.92 -0.48
CA LEU A 373 -5.05 14.96 -1.39
C LEU A 373 -5.94 14.65 -2.59
N ILE A 374 -7.24 14.41 -2.38
CA ILE A 374 -8.20 14.16 -3.46
C ILE A 374 -8.19 15.32 -4.46
N ARG A 375 -8.31 16.57 -4.02
CA ARG A 375 -8.29 17.75 -4.89
C ARG A 375 -6.98 17.91 -5.66
N LEU A 376 -5.84 17.63 -5.01
CA LEU A 376 -4.54 17.65 -5.68
C LEU A 376 -4.47 16.59 -6.77
N MET A 377 -4.98 15.38 -6.51
CA MET A 377 -4.99 14.29 -7.49
C MET A 377 -5.96 14.55 -8.66
N GLU A 378 -7.11 15.20 -8.41
CA GLU A 378 -8.04 15.65 -9.47
C GLU A 378 -7.35 16.66 -10.41
N GLU A 379 -6.65 17.68 -9.87
CA GLU A 379 -5.90 18.65 -10.68
C GLU A 379 -4.74 17.98 -11.43
N PHE A 380 -4.05 17.04 -10.80
CA PHE A 380 -2.98 16.26 -11.44
C PHE A 380 -3.49 15.49 -12.66
N TYR A 381 -4.56 14.70 -12.51
CA TYR A 381 -5.13 13.94 -13.62
C TYR A 381 -5.82 14.79 -14.70
N ALA A 382 -6.19 16.03 -14.37
CA ALA A 382 -6.71 17.01 -15.34
C ALA A 382 -5.59 17.78 -16.07
N SER A 383 -4.32 17.58 -15.69
CA SER A 383 -3.15 18.27 -16.24
C SER A 383 -2.42 17.39 -17.23
N HIS A 384 -1.70 18.02 -18.16
CA HIS A 384 -0.79 17.39 -19.13
C HIS A 384 0.60 18.03 -19.01
N PHE A 385 1.65 17.22 -19.21
CA PHE A 385 3.05 17.66 -19.06
C PHE A 385 3.78 17.55 -20.39
N GLU A 386 4.55 18.60 -20.73
CA GLU A 386 5.34 18.65 -21.96
C GLU A 386 6.71 19.26 -21.67
N GLU A 387 7.79 18.57 -22.02
CA GLU A 387 9.12 19.15 -22.03
C GLU A 387 9.29 20.00 -23.31
N THR A 388 9.15 21.32 -23.17
CA THR A 388 9.21 22.26 -24.31
C THR A 388 10.62 22.72 -24.63
N ALA A 389 11.55 22.59 -23.69
CA ALA A 389 13.00 22.81 -23.85
C ALA A 389 13.74 22.12 -22.71
N SER A 390 15.04 21.87 -22.88
CA SER A 390 15.87 21.28 -21.82
C SER A 390 15.72 22.06 -20.50
N GLY A 391 15.22 21.39 -19.45
CA GLY A 391 14.95 21.98 -18.14
C GLY A 391 13.68 22.84 -18.06
N THR A 392 12.80 22.79 -19.06
CA THR A 392 11.52 23.51 -19.08
C THR A 392 10.37 22.53 -19.26
N LEU A 393 9.59 22.34 -18.19
CA LEU A 393 8.37 21.52 -18.21
C LEU A 393 7.14 22.44 -18.19
N THR A 394 6.31 22.33 -19.20
CA THR A 394 5.04 23.06 -19.32
C THR A 394 3.90 22.20 -18.76
N ILE A 395 3.04 22.82 -17.94
CA ILE A 395 1.83 22.18 -17.39
C ILE A 395 0.62 22.78 -18.09
N CYS A 396 0.01 22.00 -18.97
CA CYS A 396 -1.20 22.32 -19.71
C CYS A 396 -2.45 21.74 -19.04
N LYS A 397 -3.64 22.24 -19.39
CA LYS A 397 -4.94 21.64 -19.03
C LYS A 397 -5.50 20.89 -20.21
#